data_9d4e1289b9282c44169bab33080e18ee
#
_entry.id   9d4e1289b9282c44169bab33080e18ee
#
_cell.length_a   1.000
_cell.length_b   1.000
_cell.length_c   1.000
_cell.angle_alpha   90.00
_cell.angle_beta   90.00
_cell.angle_gamma   90.00
#
_symmetry.space_group_name_H-M   'P 1'
#
loop_
_entity.id
_entity.type
_entity.pdbx_description
1 polymer ?
#
loop_
_entity_poly.entity_id
_entity_poly.type
_entity_poly.pdbx_seq_one_letter_code
_entity_poly.pdbx_strand_id
1 'polypeptide(L)'
;MKLTEMSAEELASFKAEVQKKYDDFKAQGLSLNMARGKPSAEELDLTEGLLTAVKSSEDCFAEDGTDCRNYGGLDGLPEAKALFAPMLGVTPDELIICGNSSLNIMYDTIAKFMLFGTGDGEKPWNDTKVKWLCPVPGYDRHFLITEKMGFELVN
;
A
#
# COMPACT_ATOMS: atom_id res chain seq x y z
N MET A 1 -3.88 -14.84 -30.26
CA MET A 1 -3.75 -14.42 -31.68
C MET A 1 -3.47 -12.94 -31.69
N LYS A 2 -2.47 -12.47 -32.44
CA LYS A 2 -2.15 -11.04 -32.51
C LYS A 2 -3.02 -10.39 -33.57
N LEU A 3 -3.52 -9.18 -33.31
CA LEU A 3 -4.35 -8.43 -34.28
C LEU A 3 -3.66 -8.22 -35.63
N THR A 4 -2.33 -8.15 -35.62
CA THR A 4 -1.51 -7.98 -36.82
C THR A 4 -1.42 -9.24 -37.72
N GLU A 5 -1.88 -10.37 -37.21
CA GLU A 5 -1.85 -11.68 -37.90
C GLU A 5 -3.22 -12.07 -38.46
N MET A 6 -4.25 -11.23 -38.22
CA MET A 6 -5.62 -11.46 -38.68
C MET A 6 -5.83 -10.97 -40.09
N SER A 7 -6.63 -11.70 -40.87
CA SER A 7 -7.14 -11.21 -42.14
C SER A 7 -8.11 -10.05 -41.96
N ALA A 8 -8.41 -9.34 -43.05
CA ALA A 8 -9.37 -8.23 -43.03
C ALA A 8 -10.79 -8.68 -42.57
N GLU A 9 -11.20 -9.87 -42.95
CA GLU A 9 -12.50 -10.44 -42.56
C GLU A 9 -12.54 -10.82 -41.07
N GLU A 10 -11.47 -11.45 -40.58
CA GLU A 10 -11.33 -11.78 -39.15
C GLU A 10 -11.29 -10.51 -38.28
N LEU A 11 -10.57 -9.48 -38.71
CA LEU A 11 -10.55 -8.19 -38.03
C LEU A 11 -11.92 -7.53 -38.00
N ALA A 12 -12.67 -7.58 -39.09
CA ALA A 12 -14.02 -7.03 -39.17
C ALA A 12 -14.97 -7.78 -38.20
N SER A 13 -14.91 -9.09 -38.21
CA SER A 13 -15.69 -9.93 -37.31
C SER A 13 -15.34 -9.67 -35.82
N PHE A 14 -14.06 -9.66 -35.49
CA PHE A 14 -13.57 -9.35 -34.15
C PHE A 14 -13.99 -7.96 -33.68
N LYS A 15 -13.87 -6.95 -34.56
CA LYS A 15 -14.35 -5.59 -34.28
C LYS A 15 -15.84 -5.56 -33.97
N ALA A 16 -16.67 -6.27 -34.74
CA ALA A 16 -18.11 -6.32 -34.53
C ALA A 16 -18.47 -6.99 -33.19
N GLU A 17 -17.77 -8.06 -32.84
CA GLU A 17 -17.94 -8.74 -31.54
C GLU A 17 -17.58 -7.81 -30.36
N VAL A 18 -16.43 -7.18 -30.42
CA VAL A 18 -15.96 -6.26 -29.37
C VAL A 18 -16.89 -5.05 -29.26
N GLN A 19 -17.33 -4.50 -30.40
CA GLN A 19 -18.28 -3.38 -30.42
C GLN A 19 -19.59 -3.78 -29.75
N LYS A 20 -20.12 -4.96 -30.06
CA LYS A 20 -21.32 -5.46 -29.42
C LYS A 20 -21.16 -5.60 -27.92
N LYS A 21 -20.05 -6.19 -27.44
CA LYS A 21 -19.76 -6.30 -26.00
C LYS A 21 -19.70 -4.93 -25.33
N TYR A 22 -19.07 -3.96 -25.98
CA TYR A 22 -19.01 -2.59 -25.49
C TYR A 22 -20.41 -1.94 -25.37
N ASP A 23 -21.23 -2.09 -26.40
CA ASP A 23 -22.56 -1.52 -26.45
C ASP A 23 -23.49 -2.21 -25.41
N ASP A 24 -23.40 -3.52 -25.27
CA ASP A 24 -24.14 -4.28 -24.26
C ASP A 24 -23.74 -3.86 -22.84
N PHE A 25 -22.43 -3.62 -22.60
CA PHE A 25 -21.93 -3.12 -21.32
C PHE A 25 -22.40 -1.69 -21.04
N LYS A 26 -22.32 -0.82 -22.04
CA LYS A 26 -22.77 0.57 -21.96
C LYS A 26 -24.27 0.67 -21.66
N ALA A 27 -25.07 -0.24 -22.23
CA ALA A 27 -26.53 -0.28 -22.03
C ALA A 27 -26.93 -0.61 -20.59
N GLN A 28 -26.02 -1.16 -19.78
CA GLN A 28 -26.27 -1.43 -18.34
C GLN A 28 -26.36 -0.15 -17.51
N GLY A 29 -25.95 1.01 -18.05
CA GLY A 29 -26.05 2.30 -17.37
C GLY A 29 -25.21 2.42 -16.10
N LEU A 30 -24.13 1.65 -15.99
CA LEU A 30 -23.27 1.63 -14.80
C LEU A 30 -22.58 2.99 -14.62
N SER A 31 -22.55 3.46 -13.37
CA SER A 31 -21.79 4.64 -12.95
C SER A 31 -20.65 4.19 -12.04
N LEU A 32 -19.53 3.77 -12.64
CA LEU A 32 -18.38 3.25 -11.92
C LEU A 32 -17.34 4.36 -11.74
N ASN A 33 -16.85 4.51 -10.52
CA ASN A 33 -15.76 5.44 -10.19
C ASN A 33 -14.47 4.66 -10.01
N MET A 34 -13.55 4.80 -10.98
CA MET A 34 -12.22 4.18 -10.95
C MET A 34 -11.12 5.14 -10.50
N ALA A 35 -11.46 6.35 -10.05
CA ALA A 35 -10.47 7.35 -9.67
C ALA A 35 -9.73 7.03 -8.38
N ARG A 36 -10.31 6.19 -7.52
CA ARG A 36 -9.69 5.74 -6.26
C ARG A 36 -10.08 4.31 -5.93
N GLY A 37 -9.10 3.49 -5.52
CA GLY A 37 -9.34 2.20 -4.90
C GLY A 37 -9.87 2.41 -3.47
N LYS A 38 -11.20 2.40 -3.32
CA LYS A 38 -11.87 2.43 -2.03
C LYS A 38 -12.68 1.14 -1.88
N PRO A 39 -12.60 0.48 -0.71
CA PRO A 39 -13.50 -0.62 -0.41
C PRO A 39 -14.97 -0.17 -0.51
N SER A 40 -15.86 -1.04 -0.98
CA SER A 40 -17.30 -0.81 -0.95
C SER A 40 -17.84 -0.92 0.49
N ALA A 41 -19.09 -0.54 0.70
CA ALA A 41 -19.71 -0.67 2.02
C ALA A 41 -19.74 -2.14 2.47
N GLU A 42 -20.09 -3.05 1.57
CA GLU A 42 -20.16 -4.49 1.83
C GLU A 42 -18.76 -5.08 2.18
N GLU A 43 -17.71 -4.57 1.56
CA GLU A 43 -16.33 -4.97 1.91
C GLU A 43 -15.93 -4.46 3.29
N LEU A 44 -16.34 -3.24 3.66
CA LEU A 44 -16.08 -2.68 4.99
C LEU A 44 -16.86 -3.41 6.07
N ASP A 45 -18.10 -3.87 5.78
CA ASP A 45 -18.93 -4.64 6.69
C ASP A 45 -18.29 -5.97 7.11
N LEU A 46 -17.37 -6.52 6.31
CA LEU A 46 -16.60 -7.70 6.70
C LEU A 46 -15.75 -7.49 7.97
N THR A 47 -15.43 -6.25 8.29
CA THR A 47 -14.63 -5.89 9.48
C THR A 47 -15.47 -5.38 10.64
N GLU A 48 -16.81 -5.37 10.54
CA GLU A 48 -17.70 -4.86 11.58
C GLU A 48 -17.45 -5.53 12.95
N GLY A 49 -17.11 -6.82 12.94
CA GLY A 49 -16.78 -7.56 14.17
C GLY A 49 -15.62 -6.97 14.97
N LEU A 50 -14.73 -6.20 14.35
CA LEU A 50 -13.63 -5.52 15.04
C LEU A 50 -14.13 -4.46 16.03
N LEU A 51 -15.28 -3.82 15.76
CA LEU A 51 -15.87 -2.80 16.63
C LEU A 51 -16.30 -3.37 18.00
N THR A 52 -16.49 -4.67 18.07
CA THR A 52 -16.96 -5.38 19.27
C THR A 52 -15.98 -6.47 19.71
N ALA A 53 -14.76 -6.50 19.18
CA ALA A 53 -13.76 -7.50 19.55
C ALA A 53 -13.26 -7.30 20.99
N VAL A 54 -13.06 -6.04 21.40
CA VAL A 54 -12.65 -5.68 22.76
C VAL A 54 -13.89 -5.36 23.59
N LYS A 55 -14.23 -6.21 24.55
CA LYS A 55 -15.44 -6.10 25.39
C LYS A 55 -15.12 -5.86 26.85
N SER A 56 -13.96 -6.29 27.31
CA SER A 56 -13.55 -6.22 28.71
C SER A 56 -12.05 -5.90 28.82
N SER A 57 -11.59 -5.66 30.04
CA SER A 57 -10.17 -5.49 30.32
C SER A 57 -9.34 -6.74 29.98
N GLU A 58 -9.96 -7.90 30.04
CA GLU A 58 -9.28 -9.18 29.76
C GLU A 58 -8.89 -9.30 28.29
N ASP A 59 -9.69 -8.71 27.40
CA ASP A 59 -9.42 -8.69 25.95
C ASP A 59 -8.29 -7.72 25.55
N CYS A 60 -7.76 -6.98 26.51
CA CYS A 60 -6.74 -5.96 26.28
C CYS A 60 -5.30 -6.47 26.50
N PHE A 61 -5.11 -7.75 26.77
CA PHE A 61 -3.80 -8.32 26.96
C PHE A 61 -3.34 -9.11 25.75
N ALA A 62 -2.09 -8.90 25.34
CA ALA A 62 -1.41 -9.71 24.35
C ALA A 62 -1.05 -11.10 24.90
N GLU A 63 -0.68 -12.05 24.04
CA GLU A 63 -0.31 -13.42 24.41
C GLU A 63 0.87 -13.46 25.39
N ASP A 64 1.79 -12.51 25.30
CA ASP A 64 2.93 -12.37 26.21
C ASP A 64 2.57 -11.71 27.55
N GLY A 65 1.29 -11.35 27.76
CA GLY A 65 0.79 -10.68 28.96
C GLY A 65 0.93 -9.15 28.94
N THR A 66 1.37 -8.56 27.85
CA THR A 66 1.45 -7.10 27.70
C THR A 66 0.05 -6.48 27.75
N ASP A 67 -0.17 -5.51 28.64
CA ASP A 67 -1.41 -4.72 28.67
C ASP A 67 -1.38 -3.65 27.60
N CYS A 68 -2.13 -3.90 26.52
CA CYS A 68 -2.19 -3.03 25.34
C CYS A 68 -2.84 -1.67 25.59
N ARG A 69 -3.39 -1.42 26.77
CA ARG A 69 -3.93 -0.11 27.18
C ARG A 69 -2.84 0.84 27.65
N ASN A 70 -1.63 0.34 27.86
CA ASN A 70 -0.48 1.11 28.34
C ASN A 70 0.53 1.30 27.19
N TYR A 71 1.46 2.23 27.37
CA TYR A 71 2.59 2.36 26.47
C TYR A 71 3.60 1.23 26.72
N GLY A 72 4.31 0.83 25.66
CA GLY A 72 5.27 -0.29 25.75
C GLY A 72 5.88 -0.50 24.37
N GLY A 73 6.06 -1.70 23.91
CA GLY A 73 6.65 -2.14 22.65
C GLY A 73 6.78 -1.10 21.52
N LEU A 74 7.91 -1.13 20.83
CA LEU A 74 8.23 -0.11 19.81
C LEU A 74 7.92 -0.58 18.37
N ASP A 75 7.77 -1.89 18.18
CA ASP A 75 7.77 -2.51 16.85
C ASP A 75 6.52 -3.37 16.55
N GLY A 76 5.55 -3.35 17.45
CA GLY A 76 4.28 -4.07 17.32
C GLY A 76 4.16 -5.31 18.20
N LEU A 77 2.94 -5.80 18.34
CA LEU A 77 2.66 -7.01 19.12
C LEU A 77 3.18 -8.25 18.38
N PRO A 78 3.70 -9.26 19.12
CA PRO A 78 4.19 -10.50 18.53
C PRO A 78 3.15 -11.19 17.64
N GLU A 79 1.88 -11.25 18.05
CA GLU A 79 0.78 -11.85 17.31
C GLU A 79 0.50 -11.10 15.99
N ALA A 80 0.55 -9.78 16.04
CA ALA A 80 0.36 -8.97 14.84
C ALA A 80 1.53 -9.17 13.86
N LYS A 81 2.75 -9.23 14.35
CA LYS A 81 3.94 -9.54 13.53
C LYS A 81 3.84 -10.93 12.92
N ALA A 82 3.44 -11.93 13.70
CA ALA A 82 3.24 -13.30 13.23
C ALA A 82 2.14 -13.39 12.15
N LEU A 83 1.08 -12.59 12.28
CA LEU A 83 -0.02 -12.53 11.29
C LEU A 83 0.42 -11.91 9.96
N PHE A 84 1.14 -10.80 10.00
CA PHE A 84 1.45 -10.02 8.79
C PHE A 84 2.75 -10.44 8.10
N ALA A 85 3.73 -10.97 8.81
CA ALA A 85 5.02 -11.35 8.23
C ALA A 85 4.92 -12.33 7.04
N PRO A 86 4.09 -13.41 7.10
CA PRO A 86 3.91 -14.32 5.97
C PRO A 86 3.28 -13.63 4.74
N MET A 87 2.40 -12.65 4.93
CA MET A 87 1.78 -11.90 3.83
C MET A 87 2.78 -11.04 3.07
N LEU A 88 3.83 -10.58 3.77
CA LEU A 88 4.89 -9.75 3.22
C LEU A 88 6.11 -10.56 2.76
N GLY A 89 6.16 -11.87 3.05
CA GLY A 89 7.28 -12.73 2.72
C GLY A 89 8.54 -12.44 3.53
N VAL A 90 8.40 -11.95 4.76
CA VAL A 90 9.47 -11.61 5.70
C VAL A 90 9.33 -12.41 7.00
N THR A 91 10.34 -12.37 7.86
CA THR A 91 10.23 -12.91 9.22
C THR A 91 9.63 -11.87 10.18
N PRO A 92 9.05 -12.28 11.32
CA PRO A 92 8.54 -11.34 12.32
C PRO A 92 9.59 -10.33 12.82
N ASP A 93 10.86 -10.71 12.87
CA ASP A 93 11.95 -9.83 13.32
C ASP A 93 12.30 -8.74 12.31
N GLU A 94 11.94 -8.94 11.04
CA GLU A 94 12.12 -7.96 9.97
C GLU A 94 10.92 -7.01 9.83
N LEU A 95 9.89 -7.17 10.66
CA LEU A 95 8.64 -6.43 10.56
C LEU A 95 8.47 -5.46 11.73
N ILE A 96 8.15 -4.22 11.40
CA ILE A 96 7.71 -3.20 12.35
C ILE A 96 6.27 -2.84 12.04
N ILE A 97 5.40 -2.93 13.03
CA ILE A 97 3.99 -2.53 12.92
C ILE A 97 3.81 -1.19 13.61
N CYS A 98 3.36 -0.21 12.84
CA CYS A 98 3.14 1.14 13.32
C CYS A 98 1.83 1.71 12.74
N GLY A 99 1.66 3.02 12.70
CA GLY A 99 0.42 3.67 12.27
C GLY A 99 -0.10 3.22 10.89
N ASN A 100 -1.36 3.50 10.63
CA ASN A 100 -2.09 3.06 9.43
C ASN A 100 -1.92 3.97 8.20
N SER A 101 -1.09 5.02 8.28
CA SER A 101 -0.83 5.93 7.17
C SER A 101 0.53 5.67 6.55
N SER A 102 0.57 4.99 5.41
CA SER A 102 1.82 4.73 4.68
C SER A 102 2.59 5.99 4.31
N LEU A 103 1.90 7.09 3.98
CA LEU A 103 2.55 8.37 3.68
C LEU A 103 3.27 8.96 4.88
N ASN A 104 2.70 8.86 6.08
CA ASN A 104 3.36 9.31 7.30
C ASN A 104 4.58 8.44 7.61
N ILE A 105 4.45 7.14 7.49
CA ILE A 105 5.56 6.20 7.71
C ILE A 105 6.71 6.47 6.75
N MET A 106 6.41 6.68 5.47
CA MET A 106 7.43 7.04 4.48
C MET A 106 8.10 8.36 4.80
N TYR A 107 7.30 9.39 5.12
CA TYR A 107 7.84 10.69 5.50
C TYR A 107 8.76 10.58 6.72
N ASP A 108 8.32 9.93 7.78
CA ASP A 108 9.10 9.77 9.02
C ASP A 108 10.39 8.99 8.78
N THR A 109 10.33 7.94 7.95
CA THR A 109 11.50 7.13 7.60
C THR A 109 12.52 7.95 6.83
N ILE A 110 12.08 8.67 5.81
CA ILE A 110 12.97 9.53 5.00
C ILE A 110 13.53 10.67 5.85
N ALA A 111 12.71 11.29 6.70
CA ALA A 111 13.16 12.34 7.60
C ALA A 111 14.25 11.84 8.57
N LYS A 112 14.10 10.62 9.11
CA LYS A 112 15.16 9.99 9.91
C LYS A 112 16.45 9.81 9.12
N PHE A 113 16.38 9.33 7.90
CA PHE A 113 17.56 9.14 7.06
C PHE A 113 18.21 10.47 6.67
N MET A 114 17.39 11.49 6.45
CA MET A 114 17.91 12.85 6.21
C MET A 114 18.71 13.39 7.39
N LEU A 115 18.30 13.07 8.61
CA LEU A 115 18.90 13.61 9.84
C LEU A 115 20.02 12.74 10.40
N PHE A 116 19.91 11.41 10.26
CA PHE A 116 20.77 10.46 10.99
C PHE A 116 21.46 9.43 10.11
N GLY A 117 21.18 9.38 8.79
CA GLY A 117 21.63 8.32 7.92
C GLY A 117 20.82 7.03 8.08
N THR A 118 21.21 5.98 7.36
CA THR A 118 20.48 4.69 7.30
C THR A 118 20.87 3.70 8.39
N GLY A 119 21.89 3.99 9.16
CA GLY A 119 22.40 3.11 10.22
C GLY A 119 23.82 3.40 10.63
N ASP A 120 24.50 2.43 11.19
CA ASP A 120 25.77 2.54 11.88
C ASP A 120 26.90 3.18 11.05
N GLY A 121 27.19 4.45 11.38
CA GLY A 121 28.30 5.20 10.76
C GLY A 121 27.98 5.81 9.39
N GLU A 122 26.79 5.63 8.88
CA GLU A 122 26.34 6.28 7.64
C GLU A 122 26.12 7.79 7.86
N LYS A 123 26.47 8.57 6.83
CA LYS A 123 26.23 10.02 6.87
C LYS A 123 24.74 10.32 6.69
N PRO A 124 24.24 11.39 7.34
CA PRO A 124 22.92 11.91 7.03
C PRO A 124 22.73 12.15 5.53
N TRP A 125 21.57 11.78 5.01
CA TRP A 125 21.28 12.01 3.59
C TRP A 125 21.24 13.50 3.23
N ASN A 126 20.99 14.37 4.20
CA ASN A 126 21.08 15.81 4.03
C ASN A 126 22.50 16.30 3.66
N ASP A 127 23.53 15.54 4.02
CA ASP A 127 24.94 15.82 3.72
C ASP A 127 25.43 15.20 2.42
N THR A 128 24.54 14.51 1.70
CA THR A 128 24.87 13.75 0.49
C THR A 128 23.89 14.08 -0.65
N LYS A 129 24.30 13.81 -1.89
CA LYS A 129 23.39 13.86 -3.04
C LYS A 129 22.68 12.53 -3.19
N VAL A 130 21.42 12.47 -2.79
CA VAL A 130 20.61 11.28 -2.90
C VAL A 130 19.76 11.33 -4.16
N LYS A 131 19.65 10.19 -4.86
CA LYS A 131 18.73 9.97 -5.97
C LYS A 131 17.61 9.06 -5.51
N TRP A 132 16.39 9.40 -5.94
CA TRP A 132 15.21 8.60 -5.65
C TRP A 132 14.68 7.97 -6.94
N LEU A 133 14.62 6.64 -6.96
CA LEU A 133 14.09 5.91 -8.10
C LEU A 133 12.56 5.94 -8.06
N CYS A 134 11.95 6.40 -9.13
CA CYS A 134 10.51 6.54 -9.28
C CYS A 134 10.00 5.57 -10.34
N PRO A 135 9.57 4.34 -10.00
CA PRO A 135 8.94 3.45 -10.96
C PRO A 135 7.66 4.07 -11.54
N VAL A 136 7.61 4.25 -12.85
CA VAL A 136 6.46 4.86 -13.54
C VAL A 136 5.83 3.81 -14.47
N PRO A 137 4.50 3.60 -14.42
CA PRO A 137 3.51 4.29 -13.59
C PRO A 137 3.61 3.91 -12.11
N GLY A 138 3.40 4.89 -11.21
CA GLY A 138 3.49 4.71 -9.77
C GLY A 138 2.66 5.76 -9.01
N TYR A 139 2.73 5.71 -7.68
CA TYR A 139 1.98 6.65 -6.84
C TYR A 139 2.80 7.92 -6.60
N ASP A 140 2.43 8.97 -7.29
CA ASP A 140 3.14 10.25 -7.38
C ASP A 140 3.37 10.95 -6.02
N ARG A 141 2.52 10.73 -5.03
CA ARG A 141 2.68 11.34 -3.70
C ARG A 141 3.92 10.86 -2.96
N HIS A 142 4.34 9.62 -3.17
CA HIS A 142 5.59 9.11 -2.63
C HIS A 142 6.78 9.87 -3.23
N PHE A 143 6.74 10.13 -4.53
CA PHE A 143 7.78 10.88 -5.23
C PHE A 143 7.82 12.34 -4.79
N LEU A 144 6.64 12.94 -4.59
CA LEU A 144 6.53 14.33 -4.15
C LEU A 144 7.14 14.56 -2.76
N ILE A 145 7.06 13.60 -1.84
CA ILE A 145 7.72 13.70 -0.52
C ILE A 145 9.23 13.89 -0.72
N THR A 146 9.86 13.03 -1.52
CA THR A 146 11.30 13.07 -1.75
C THR A 146 11.75 14.27 -2.59
N GLU A 147 10.93 14.69 -3.57
CA GLU A 147 11.15 15.93 -4.31
C GLU A 147 11.18 17.16 -3.38
N LYS A 148 10.21 17.25 -2.46
CA LYS A 148 10.13 18.34 -1.50
C LYS A 148 11.28 18.32 -0.48
N MET A 149 11.89 17.19 -0.24
CA MET A 149 13.10 17.04 0.56
C MET A 149 14.39 17.29 -0.23
N GLY A 150 14.29 17.64 -1.50
CA GLY A 150 15.44 18.04 -2.33
C GLY A 150 16.17 16.89 -3.04
N PHE A 151 15.56 15.71 -3.12
CA PHE A 151 16.14 14.58 -3.83
C PHE A 151 16.04 14.75 -5.35
N GLU A 152 17.03 14.24 -6.07
CA GLU A 152 16.98 14.09 -7.51
C GLU A 152 16.09 12.89 -7.85
N LEU A 153 14.95 13.14 -8.52
CA LEU A 153 14.06 12.07 -8.96
C LEU A 153 14.57 11.47 -10.28
N VAL A 154 14.54 10.13 -10.34
CA VAL A 154 14.89 9.35 -11.54
C VAL A 154 13.67 8.50 -11.91
N ASN A 155 12.97 8.86 -12.99
CA ASN A 155 11.79 8.17 -13.54
C ASN A 155 12.22 7.00 -14.45
#